data_0e1d8771e23b70912f191bfc29e16c19
#
_entry.id   0e1d8771e23b70912f191bfc29e16c19
#
_cell.length_a   1.000
_cell.length_b   1.000
_cell.length_c   1.000
_cell.angle_alpha   90.00
_cell.angle_beta   90.00
_cell.angle_gamma   90.00
#
_symmetry.space_group_name_H-M   'P 1'
#
loop_
_entity.id
_entity.type
_entity.pdbx_description
1 polymer ?
#
loop_
_entity_poly.entity_id
_entity_poly.type
_entity_poly.pdbx_seq_one_letter_code
_entity_poly.pdbx_strand_id
1 'polypeptide(L)'
;MTGTAPEPRKFEDVTTYLSWDHDRLDAILADVCLRVDAGKLQEAEAGYREFLTGLTRHIRLEEELVFPLFEARTGVTGGPTAVMRAEHREIERALEMMKDGLAQKSADAF
;
A
#
# COMPACT_ATOMS: atom_id res chain seq x y z
N MET A 1 -0.95 6.17 -23.91
CA MET A 1 -1.33 5.71 -22.57
C MET A 1 -0.72 4.36 -22.30
N THR A 2 -0.17 4.20 -21.18
CA THR A 2 0.59 3.00 -20.88
C THR A 2 -0.19 1.93 -20.16
N GLY A 3 -1.48 2.10 -20.00
CA GLY A 3 -2.29 1.18 -19.23
C GLY A 3 -2.24 1.42 -17.74
N THR A 4 -1.66 2.53 -17.33
CA THR A 4 -1.66 2.89 -15.93
C THR A 4 -3.04 3.36 -15.49
N ALA A 5 -3.21 3.50 -14.18
CA ALA A 5 -4.45 3.99 -13.61
C ALA A 5 -4.76 5.40 -14.10
N PRO A 6 -6.04 5.81 -14.09
CA PRO A 6 -6.42 7.16 -14.48
C PRO A 6 -5.76 8.21 -13.59
N GLU A 7 -5.70 9.41 -14.08
CA GLU A 7 -5.10 10.49 -13.32
C GLU A 7 -5.96 10.89 -12.12
N PRO A 8 -5.32 11.26 -11.00
CA PRO A 8 -6.06 11.56 -9.76
C PRO A 8 -7.09 12.68 -9.89
N ARG A 9 -6.86 13.64 -10.76
CA ARG A 9 -7.77 14.80 -10.88
C ARG A 9 -9.17 14.45 -11.36
N LYS A 10 -9.39 13.20 -11.78
CA LYS A 10 -10.70 12.74 -12.25
C LYS A 10 -11.53 12.10 -11.14
N PHE A 11 -11.03 12.07 -9.93
CA PHE A 11 -11.74 11.41 -8.86
C PHE A 11 -12.88 12.27 -8.35
N GLU A 12 -14.05 11.66 -8.22
CA GLU A 12 -15.24 12.31 -7.72
C GLU A 12 -15.32 12.26 -6.21
N ASP A 13 -14.70 11.26 -5.60
CA ASP A 13 -14.72 11.11 -4.15
C ASP A 13 -13.47 10.36 -3.68
N VAL A 14 -13.31 10.29 -2.36
CA VAL A 14 -12.15 9.66 -1.75
C VAL A 14 -12.11 8.16 -2.01
N THR A 15 -13.26 7.52 -2.12
CA THR A 15 -13.34 6.08 -2.39
C THR A 15 -12.77 5.77 -3.77
N THR A 16 -13.13 6.55 -4.76
CA THR A 16 -12.61 6.38 -6.11
C THR A 16 -11.10 6.59 -6.14
N TYR A 17 -10.61 7.61 -5.43
CA TYR A 17 -9.17 7.85 -5.33
C TYR A 17 -8.46 6.66 -4.68
N LEU A 18 -8.97 6.16 -3.56
CA LEU A 18 -8.34 5.06 -2.84
C LEU A 18 -8.32 3.78 -3.67
N SER A 19 -9.38 3.53 -4.43
CA SER A 19 -9.45 2.37 -5.32
C SER A 19 -8.37 2.46 -6.40
N TRP A 20 -8.24 3.61 -7.02
CA TRP A 20 -7.20 3.86 -8.00
C TRP A 20 -5.80 3.70 -7.40
N ASP A 21 -5.60 4.28 -6.22
CA ASP A 21 -4.30 4.26 -5.54
C ASP A 21 -3.93 2.84 -5.14
N HIS A 22 -4.90 2.05 -4.70
CA HIS A 22 -4.68 0.65 -4.34
C HIS A 22 -4.20 -0.14 -5.56
N ASP A 23 -4.86 0.04 -6.70
CA ASP A 23 -4.46 -0.65 -7.93
C ASP A 23 -3.06 -0.23 -8.38
N ARG A 24 -2.74 1.04 -8.23
CA ARG A 24 -1.41 1.56 -8.56
C ARG A 24 -0.35 0.90 -7.68
N LEU A 25 -0.61 0.81 -6.38
CA LEU A 25 0.32 0.20 -5.43
C LEU A 25 0.48 -1.29 -5.67
N ASP A 26 -0.59 -2.00 -6.00
CA ASP A 26 -0.51 -3.41 -6.35
C ASP A 26 0.39 -3.64 -7.55
N ALA A 27 0.30 -2.79 -8.55
CA ALA A 27 1.13 -2.90 -9.74
C ALA A 27 2.61 -2.67 -9.41
N ILE A 28 2.92 -1.72 -8.54
CA ILE A 28 4.29 -1.45 -8.11
C ILE A 28 4.84 -2.67 -7.36
N LEU A 29 4.07 -3.22 -6.44
CA LEU A 29 4.51 -4.38 -5.66
C LEU A 29 4.74 -5.60 -6.54
N ALA A 30 3.85 -5.83 -7.51
CA ALA A 30 4.01 -6.94 -8.45
C ALA A 30 5.33 -6.82 -9.22
N ASP A 31 5.66 -5.60 -9.67
CA ASP A 31 6.92 -5.36 -10.36
C ASP A 31 8.12 -5.60 -9.44
N VAL A 32 8.04 -5.16 -8.19
CA VAL A 32 9.09 -5.42 -7.20
C VAL A 32 9.34 -6.91 -7.05
N CYS A 33 8.28 -7.70 -6.91
CA CYS A 33 8.40 -9.15 -6.77
C CYS A 33 9.05 -9.80 -8.00
N LEU A 34 8.69 -9.34 -9.19
CA LEU A 34 9.30 -9.84 -10.42
C LEU A 34 10.81 -9.54 -10.46
N ARG A 35 11.21 -8.36 -10.01
CA ARG A 35 12.62 -7.99 -9.97
C ARG A 35 13.40 -8.79 -8.94
N VAL A 36 12.80 -9.06 -7.78
CA VAL A 36 13.40 -9.94 -6.77
C VAL A 36 13.63 -11.32 -7.35
N ASP A 37 12.61 -11.88 -8.00
CA ASP A 37 12.72 -13.22 -8.61
C ASP A 37 13.77 -13.28 -9.71
N ALA A 38 13.98 -12.16 -10.40
CA ALA A 38 14.99 -12.08 -11.45
C ALA A 38 16.39 -11.78 -10.93
N GLY A 39 16.56 -11.65 -9.62
CA GLY A 39 17.84 -11.32 -9.00
C GLY A 39 18.23 -9.87 -9.10
N LYS A 40 17.31 -9.00 -9.53
CA LYS A 40 17.59 -7.57 -9.69
C LYS A 40 17.25 -6.82 -8.40
N LEU A 41 17.98 -7.14 -7.34
CA LEU A 41 17.66 -6.66 -6.00
C LEU A 41 17.79 -5.15 -5.83
N GLN A 42 18.74 -4.53 -6.53
CA GLN A 42 18.92 -3.10 -6.45
C GLN A 42 17.73 -2.34 -7.06
N GLU A 43 17.25 -2.81 -8.20
CA GLU A 43 16.06 -2.24 -8.84
C GLU A 43 14.80 -2.51 -8.02
N ALA A 44 14.72 -3.71 -7.43
CA ALA A 44 13.62 -4.08 -6.55
C ALA A 44 13.56 -3.14 -5.34
N GLU A 45 14.71 -2.81 -4.77
CA GLU A 45 14.76 -1.92 -3.61
C GLU A 45 14.22 -0.54 -3.94
N ALA A 46 14.56 0.00 -5.10
CA ALA A 46 14.05 1.31 -5.53
C ALA A 46 12.53 1.28 -5.69
N GLY A 47 12.01 0.24 -6.33
CA GLY A 47 10.57 0.06 -6.47
C GLY A 47 9.86 -0.14 -5.14
N TYR A 48 10.49 -0.87 -4.23
CA TYR A 48 9.95 -1.09 -2.91
C TYR A 48 9.83 0.21 -2.11
N ARG A 49 10.81 1.09 -2.23
CA ARG A 49 10.73 2.40 -1.56
C ARG A 49 9.57 3.23 -2.07
N GLU A 50 9.34 3.20 -3.37
CA GLU A 50 8.20 3.89 -3.95
C GLU A 50 6.89 3.30 -3.43
N PHE A 51 6.80 1.98 -3.39
CA PHE A 51 5.64 1.27 -2.88
C PHE A 51 5.40 1.64 -1.42
N LEU A 52 6.44 1.60 -0.59
CA LEU A 52 6.32 1.88 0.84
C LEU A 52 5.84 3.30 1.09
N THR A 53 6.38 4.27 0.38
CA THR A 53 5.96 5.68 0.51
C THR A 53 4.48 5.83 0.15
N GLY A 54 4.08 5.22 -0.97
CA GLY A 54 2.69 5.30 -1.43
C GLY A 54 1.73 4.60 -0.48
N LEU A 55 2.09 3.42 -0.02
CA LEU A 55 1.23 2.64 0.87
C LEU A 55 1.09 3.31 2.23
N THR A 56 2.17 3.87 2.76
CA THR A 56 2.11 4.60 4.03
C THR A 56 1.13 5.76 3.93
N ARG A 57 1.19 6.51 2.84
CA ARG A 57 0.26 7.62 2.61
C ARG A 57 -1.17 7.12 2.46
N HIS A 58 -1.37 6.01 1.75
CA HIS A 58 -2.66 5.41 1.55
C HIS A 58 -3.31 5.00 2.89
N ILE A 59 -2.54 4.31 3.72
CA ILE A 59 -3.00 3.87 5.04
C ILE A 59 -3.33 5.07 5.92
N ARG A 60 -2.49 6.10 5.90
CA ARG A 60 -2.75 7.31 6.69
C ARG A 60 -4.03 8.01 6.26
N LEU A 61 -4.28 8.08 4.96
CA LEU A 61 -5.50 8.69 4.46
C LEU A 61 -6.73 7.92 4.96
N GLU A 62 -6.67 6.59 4.94
CA GLU A 62 -7.75 5.78 5.47
C GLU A 62 -7.95 5.98 6.97
N GLU A 63 -6.87 5.92 7.74
CA GLU A 63 -6.96 5.96 9.20
C GLU A 63 -7.23 7.35 9.76
N GLU A 64 -6.78 8.39 9.08
CA GLU A 64 -6.93 9.76 9.58
C GLU A 64 -8.15 10.48 9.02
N LEU A 65 -8.67 10.05 7.88
CA LEU A 65 -9.82 10.71 7.24
C LEU A 65 -11.00 9.77 7.06
N VAL A 66 -10.81 8.65 6.38
CA VAL A 66 -11.91 7.78 5.97
C VAL A 66 -12.55 7.07 7.16
N PHE A 67 -11.74 6.42 7.99
CA PHE A 67 -12.28 5.67 9.13
C PHE A 67 -12.96 6.57 10.15
N PRO A 68 -12.37 7.70 10.54
CA PRO A 68 -13.07 8.61 11.45
C PRO A 68 -14.39 9.14 10.88
N LEU A 69 -14.44 9.41 9.59
CA LEU A 69 -15.66 9.89 8.94
C LEU A 69 -16.74 8.79 8.96
N PHE A 70 -16.37 7.56 8.64
CA PHE A 70 -17.28 6.43 8.69
C PHE A 70 -17.82 6.24 10.11
N GLU A 71 -16.93 6.26 11.09
CA GLU A 71 -17.28 6.06 12.50
C GLU A 71 -18.21 7.17 12.99
N ALA A 72 -17.95 8.41 12.58
CA ALA A 72 -18.79 9.54 12.96
C ALA A 72 -20.18 9.45 12.36
N ARG A 73 -20.27 8.97 11.12
CA ARG A 73 -21.56 8.89 10.42
C ARG A 73 -22.40 7.69 10.81
N THR A 74 -21.77 6.59 11.16
CA THR A 74 -22.48 5.35 11.49
C THR A 74 -22.59 5.09 12.98
N GLY A 75 -21.74 5.72 13.79
CA GLY A 75 -21.64 5.42 15.21
C GLY A 75 -20.96 4.09 15.51
N VAL A 76 -20.41 3.42 14.49
CA VAL A 76 -19.80 2.09 14.65
C VAL A 76 -18.27 2.25 14.74
N THR A 77 -17.70 1.92 15.90
CA THR A 77 -16.26 2.05 16.14
C THR A 77 -15.54 0.72 16.32
N GLY A 78 -16.28 -0.33 16.65
CA GLY A 78 -15.69 -1.65 16.86
C GLY A 78 -15.93 -2.62 15.71
N GLY A 79 -16.33 -2.12 14.54
CA GLY A 79 -16.68 -2.94 13.39
C GLY A 79 -15.62 -2.94 12.31
N PRO A 80 -16.02 -2.67 11.03
CA PRO A 80 -15.09 -2.79 9.89
C PRO A 80 -13.83 -1.97 10.01
N THR A 81 -13.91 -0.75 10.55
CA THR A 81 -12.73 0.10 10.68
C THR A 81 -11.72 -0.45 11.69
N ALA A 82 -12.20 -1.08 12.77
CA ALA A 82 -11.32 -1.73 13.73
C ALA A 82 -10.58 -2.90 13.09
N VAL A 83 -11.28 -3.68 12.28
CA VAL A 83 -10.68 -4.81 11.55
C VAL A 83 -9.63 -4.30 10.58
N MET A 84 -9.93 -3.26 9.82
CA MET A 84 -8.99 -2.71 8.84
C MET A 84 -7.77 -2.12 9.51
N ARG A 85 -7.92 -1.46 10.67
CA ARG A 85 -6.76 -0.96 11.41
C ARG A 85 -5.85 -2.09 11.88
N ALA A 86 -6.44 -3.21 12.33
CA ALA A 86 -5.67 -4.38 12.73
C ALA A 86 -4.92 -4.97 11.53
N GLU A 87 -5.58 -5.04 10.36
CA GLU A 87 -4.94 -5.51 9.14
C GLU A 87 -3.79 -4.60 8.73
N HIS A 88 -3.94 -3.29 8.90
CA HIS A 88 -2.86 -2.35 8.62
C HIS A 88 -1.65 -2.61 9.50
N ARG A 89 -1.85 -2.97 10.77
CA ARG A 89 -0.72 -3.30 11.66
C ARG A 89 0.02 -4.55 11.19
N GLU A 90 -0.72 -5.53 10.68
CA GLU A 90 -0.09 -6.73 10.12
C GLU A 90 0.66 -6.44 8.83
N ILE A 91 0.10 -5.59 7.99
CA ILE A 91 0.78 -5.14 6.77
C ILE A 91 2.08 -4.42 7.13
N GLU A 92 2.06 -3.56 8.12
CA GLU A 92 3.26 -2.83 8.55
C GLU A 92 4.35 -3.78 9.03
N ARG A 93 3.98 -4.83 9.75
CA ARG A 93 4.95 -5.85 10.17
C ARG A 93 5.55 -6.59 8.98
N ALA A 94 4.71 -6.94 8.01
CA ALA A 94 5.20 -7.61 6.80
C ALA A 94 6.15 -6.69 6.02
N LEU A 95 5.84 -5.40 5.95
CA LEU A 95 6.68 -4.42 5.26
C LEU A 95 8.08 -4.33 5.89
N GLU A 96 8.16 -4.39 7.22
CA GLU A 96 9.45 -4.39 7.89
C GLU A 96 10.27 -5.64 7.54
N MET A 97 9.62 -6.79 7.47
CA MET A 97 10.30 -8.03 7.08
C MET A 97 10.81 -7.96 5.64
N MET A 98 10.03 -7.40 4.74
CA MET A 98 10.43 -7.23 3.35
C MET A 98 11.60 -6.26 3.23
N LYS A 99 11.56 -5.18 3.98
CA LYS A 99 12.63 -4.19 4.02
C LYS A 99 13.94 -4.85 4.49
N ASP A 100 13.86 -5.64 5.54
CA ASP A 100 15.04 -6.34 6.08
C ASP A 100 15.59 -7.33 5.06
N GLY A 101 14.72 -8.04 4.34
CA GLY A 101 15.14 -8.95 3.30
C GLY A 101 15.91 -8.26 2.18
N LEU A 102 15.42 -7.12 1.75
CA LEU A 102 16.10 -6.34 0.72
C LEU A 102 17.42 -5.75 1.22
N ALA A 103 17.45 -5.30 2.48
CA ALA A 103 18.67 -4.77 3.09
C ALA A 103 19.76 -5.84 3.16
N GLN A 104 19.38 -7.08 3.38
CA GLN A 104 20.29 -8.22 3.39
C GLN A 104 20.63 -8.69 1.97
N LYS A 105 19.97 -8.14 0.97
CA LYS A 105 20.12 -8.51 -0.44
C LYS A 105 19.87 -10.00 -0.64
N SER A 106 18.85 -10.51 0.05
CA SER A 106 18.48 -11.91 0.00
C SER A 106 17.06 -12.03 -0.56
N ALA A 107 16.94 -12.65 -1.73
CA ALA A 107 15.64 -12.92 -2.33
C ALA A 107 14.81 -13.86 -1.46
N ASP A 108 15.45 -14.79 -0.79
CA ASP A 108 14.74 -15.75 0.07
C ASP A 108 14.13 -15.08 1.31
N ALA A 109 14.78 -14.04 1.82
CA ALA A 109 14.29 -13.31 2.99
C ALA A 109 13.18 -12.32 2.64
N PHE A 110 13.08 -11.92 1.36
CA PHE A 110 12.04 -10.99 0.92
C PHE A 110 10.70 -11.71 0.81
#